data_3904290c86c90d45b6bb1bbcbab43ed3
#
_entry.id   3904290c86c90d45b6bb1bbcbab43ed3
#
_cell.length_a   1.000
_cell.length_b   1.000
_cell.length_c   1.000
_cell.angle_alpha   90.00
_cell.angle_beta   90.00
_cell.angle_gamma   90.00
#
_symmetry.space_group_name_H-M   'P 1'
#
loop_
_entity.id
_entity.type
_entity.pdbx_description
1 polymer ?
#
loop_
_entity_poly.entity_id
_entity_poly.type
_entity_poly.pdbx_seq_one_letter_code
_entity_poly.pdbx_strand_id
1 'polypeptide(L)'
;MYYPYTTFPDGLHVAYSERHADGTIYVMFEWPMYMDMGTARCTLPSCTWDQLHGIKKEELTQYNTYIARNRALIESLATDVDGAQSQNSPVWEAAYA
;
A
#
# COMPACT_ATOMS: atom_id res chain seq x y z
N MET A 1 7.59 7.05 -5.51
CA MET A 1 8.28 6.32 -4.44
C MET A 1 7.27 5.67 -3.52
N TYR A 2 7.60 4.50 -3.00
CA TYR A 2 6.71 3.80 -2.07
C TYR A 2 7.31 3.81 -0.67
N TYR A 3 6.44 3.93 0.32
CA TYR A 3 6.80 3.91 1.73
C TYR A 3 6.18 2.69 2.39
N PRO A 4 6.92 1.98 3.22
CA PRO A 4 6.37 0.76 3.83
C PRO A 4 5.22 1.08 4.77
N TYR A 5 4.16 0.28 4.67
CA TYR A 5 3.03 0.37 5.57
C TYR A 5 3.06 -0.77 6.58
N THR A 6 3.13 -2.00 6.09
CA THR A 6 3.23 -3.16 6.98
C THR A 6 3.80 -4.35 6.23
N THR A 7 4.32 -5.31 7.00
CA THR A 7 4.78 -6.59 6.49
C THR A 7 4.14 -7.68 7.34
N PHE A 8 3.51 -8.63 6.69
CA PHE A 8 2.87 -9.76 7.37
C PHE A 8 3.85 -10.93 7.49
N PRO A 9 3.62 -11.83 8.47
CA PRO A 9 4.55 -12.95 8.68
C PRO A 9 4.74 -13.87 7.48
N ASP A 10 3.77 -13.95 6.59
CA ASP A 10 3.87 -14.78 5.38
C ASP A 10 4.67 -14.11 4.26
N GLY A 11 5.21 -12.91 4.51
CA GLY A 11 6.01 -12.21 3.53
C GLY A 11 5.27 -11.20 2.68
N LEU A 12 3.98 -11.03 2.90
CA LEU A 12 3.23 -9.99 2.19
C LEU A 12 3.67 -8.62 2.68
N HIS A 13 4.09 -7.77 1.75
CA HIS A 13 4.46 -6.38 2.01
C HIS A 13 3.39 -5.47 1.47
N VAL A 14 2.98 -4.48 2.26
CA VAL A 14 2.06 -3.44 1.83
C VAL A 14 2.79 -2.11 1.94
N ALA A 15 2.76 -1.34 0.85
CA ALA A 15 3.41 -0.04 0.79
C ALA A 15 2.46 0.97 0.14
N TYR A 16 2.68 2.24 0.42
CA TYR A 16 1.85 3.32 -0.13
C TYR A 16 2.75 4.38 -0.76
N SER A 17 2.20 5.09 -1.74
CA SER A 17 2.91 6.21 -2.37
C SER A 17 2.51 7.52 -1.70
N GLU A 18 3.28 8.57 -2.00
CA GLU A 18 2.83 9.92 -1.71
C GLU A 18 1.57 10.24 -2.51
N ARG A 19 0.83 11.25 -2.08
CA ARG A 19 -0.32 11.73 -2.84
C ARG A 19 0.16 12.43 -4.10
N HIS A 20 -0.34 12.00 -5.24
CA HIS A 20 0.00 12.60 -6.53
C HIS A 20 -0.78 13.89 -6.75
N ALA A 21 -0.37 14.67 -7.77
CA ALA A 21 -1.00 15.95 -8.08
C ALA A 21 -2.50 15.84 -8.37
N ASP A 22 -2.92 14.69 -8.91
CA ASP A 22 -4.32 14.44 -9.20
C ASP A 22 -5.11 13.90 -8.01
N GLY A 23 -4.47 13.80 -6.84
CA GLY A 23 -5.09 13.31 -5.62
C GLY A 23 -5.01 11.81 -5.41
N THR A 24 -4.40 11.08 -6.33
CA THR A 24 -4.33 9.63 -6.21
C THR A 24 -3.18 9.19 -5.30
N ILE A 25 -3.38 8.03 -4.66
CA ILE A 25 -2.37 7.36 -3.85
C ILE A 25 -2.36 5.92 -4.30
N TYR A 26 -1.18 5.38 -4.56
CA TYR A 26 -1.04 3.97 -4.91
C TYR A 26 -0.72 3.16 -3.67
N VAL A 27 -1.39 2.03 -3.52
CA VAL A 27 -1.08 1.05 -2.47
C VAL A 27 -0.64 -0.22 -3.16
N MET A 28 0.59 -0.63 -2.91
CA MET A 28 1.19 -1.77 -3.56
C MET A 28 1.24 -2.95 -2.60
N PHE A 29 0.74 -4.09 -3.06
CA PHE A 29 0.84 -5.36 -2.36
C PHE A 29 1.82 -6.24 -3.10
N GLU A 30 2.80 -6.78 -2.39
CA GLU A 30 3.79 -7.68 -2.98
C GLU A 30 4.03 -8.85 -2.05
N TRP A 31 4.13 -10.04 -2.60
CA TRP A 31 4.35 -11.25 -1.81
C TRP A 31 5.25 -12.21 -2.57
N PRO A 32 6.05 -13.02 -1.84
CA PRO A 32 6.94 -13.97 -2.49
C PRO A 32 6.15 -15.13 -3.08
N MET A 33 6.58 -15.56 -4.27
CA MET A 33 6.08 -16.75 -4.93
C MET A 33 7.28 -17.63 -5.30
N TYR A 34 7.00 -18.87 -5.72
CA TYR A 34 8.08 -19.73 -6.16
C TYR A 34 8.72 -19.13 -7.41
N MET A 35 9.97 -18.71 -7.27
CA MET A 35 10.77 -18.10 -8.35
C MET A 35 10.14 -16.83 -8.97
N ASP A 36 9.30 -16.12 -8.22
CA ASP A 36 8.62 -14.94 -8.74
C ASP A 36 8.11 -14.09 -7.57
N MET A 37 7.52 -12.94 -7.90
CA MET A 37 6.83 -12.07 -6.93
C MET A 37 5.41 -11.84 -7.38
N GLY A 38 4.47 -12.05 -6.48
CA GLY A 38 3.08 -11.64 -6.71
C GLY A 38 2.93 -10.15 -6.48
N THR A 39 2.06 -9.50 -7.23
CA THR A 39 1.80 -8.07 -7.10
C THR A 39 0.33 -7.75 -7.28
N ALA A 40 -0.11 -6.69 -6.62
CA ALA A 40 -1.42 -6.07 -6.85
C ALA A 40 -1.32 -4.61 -6.45
N ARG A 41 -1.83 -3.70 -7.27
CA ARG A 41 -1.80 -2.28 -6.96
C ARG A 41 -3.23 -1.74 -6.90
N CYS A 42 -3.53 -1.04 -5.81
CA CYS A 42 -4.81 -0.35 -5.64
C CYS A 42 -4.59 1.15 -5.73
N THR A 43 -5.41 1.84 -6.50
CA THR A 43 -5.38 3.29 -6.61
C THR A 43 -6.51 3.88 -5.75
N LEU A 44 -6.14 4.75 -4.83
CA LEU A 44 -7.10 5.47 -3.98
C LEU A 44 -7.32 6.87 -4.56
N PRO A 45 -8.49 7.48 -4.38
CA PRO A 45 -9.62 7.01 -3.58
C PRO A 45 -10.58 6.07 -4.32
N SER A 46 -10.36 5.82 -5.60
CA SER A 46 -11.31 5.03 -6.41
C SER A 46 -11.34 3.55 -6.06
N CYS A 47 -10.29 3.04 -5.40
CA CYS A 47 -10.13 1.62 -5.11
C CYS A 47 -10.09 0.77 -6.38
N THR A 48 -9.39 1.26 -7.38
CA THR A 48 -9.21 0.56 -8.66
C THR A 48 -7.94 -0.29 -8.60
N TRP A 49 -8.04 -1.53 -9.04
CA TRP A 49 -6.92 -2.46 -9.00
C TRP A 49 -6.29 -2.62 -10.37
N ASP A 50 -4.96 -2.67 -10.40
CA ASP A 50 -4.20 -2.98 -11.60
C ASP A 50 -2.86 -3.63 -11.22
N GLN A 51 -2.02 -3.88 -12.20
CA GLN A 51 -0.73 -4.56 -12.01
C GLN A 51 -0.88 -5.87 -11.25
N LEU A 52 -1.92 -6.62 -11.57
CA LEU A 52 -2.23 -7.87 -10.90
C LEU A 52 -1.38 -9.00 -11.47
N HIS A 53 -0.67 -9.71 -10.60
CA HIS A 53 0.13 -10.86 -11.00
C HIS A 53 0.17 -11.88 -9.87
N GLY A 54 -0.21 -13.10 -10.16
CA GLY A 54 -0.17 -14.18 -9.19
C GLY A 54 -1.21 -14.07 -8.09
N ILE A 55 -2.31 -13.38 -8.34
CA ILE A 55 -3.36 -13.21 -7.35
C ILE A 55 -4.63 -13.95 -7.77
N LYS A 56 -5.28 -14.56 -6.80
CA LYS A 56 -6.57 -15.22 -7.00
C LYS A 56 -7.70 -14.24 -6.69
N LYS A 57 -8.87 -14.52 -7.26
CA LYS A 57 -10.04 -13.68 -7.08
C LYS A 57 -10.41 -13.53 -5.60
N GLU A 58 -10.31 -14.62 -4.85
CA GLU A 58 -10.62 -14.62 -3.42
C GLU A 58 -9.66 -13.74 -2.64
N GLU A 59 -8.40 -13.74 -3.02
CA GLU A 59 -7.38 -12.90 -2.40
C GLU A 59 -7.65 -11.43 -2.68
N LEU A 60 -8.06 -11.11 -3.89
CA LEU A 60 -8.39 -9.72 -4.24
C LEU A 60 -9.56 -9.22 -3.38
N THR A 61 -10.55 -10.06 -3.13
CA THR A 61 -11.65 -9.70 -2.25
C THR A 61 -11.16 -9.40 -0.83
N GLN A 62 -10.23 -10.19 -0.32
CA GLN A 62 -9.63 -9.96 1.00
C GLN A 62 -8.86 -8.65 1.02
N TYR A 63 -8.12 -8.35 -0.05
CA TYR A 63 -7.36 -7.10 -0.13
C TYR A 63 -8.28 -5.89 -0.22
N ASN A 64 -9.41 -6.00 -0.90
CA ASN A 64 -10.42 -4.94 -0.89
C ASN A 64 -10.91 -4.64 0.52
N THR A 65 -11.17 -5.68 1.30
CA THR A 65 -11.59 -5.52 2.70
C THR A 65 -10.49 -4.85 3.52
N TYR A 66 -9.25 -5.26 3.31
CA TYR A 66 -8.10 -4.68 3.99
C TYR A 66 -7.98 -3.19 3.68
N ILE A 67 -8.08 -2.83 2.42
CA ILE A 67 -8.01 -1.44 1.99
C ILE A 67 -9.14 -0.63 2.63
N ALA A 68 -10.36 -1.15 2.64
CA ALA A 68 -11.48 -0.45 3.22
C ALA A 68 -11.24 -0.13 4.71
N ARG A 69 -10.62 -1.06 5.42
CA ARG A 69 -10.35 -0.88 6.85
C ARG A 69 -9.17 0.06 7.13
N ASN A 70 -8.22 0.13 6.22
CA ASN A 70 -6.98 0.86 6.44
C ASN A 70 -6.89 2.15 5.63
N ARG A 71 -7.88 2.43 4.80
CA ARG A 71 -7.84 3.53 3.85
C ARG A 71 -7.60 4.88 4.51
N ALA A 72 -8.34 5.18 5.57
CA ALA A 72 -8.22 6.48 6.22
C ALA A 72 -6.81 6.70 6.77
N LEU A 73 -6.22 5.67 7.36
CA LEU A 73 -4.87 5.77 7.89
C LEU A 73 -3.85 5.90 6.78
N ILE A 74 -4.00 5.13 5.70
CA ILE A 74 -3.08 5.21 4.57
C ILE A 74 -3.13 6.59 3.94
N GLU A 75 -4.33 7.15 3.76
CA GLU A 75 -4.48 8.49 3.19
C GLU A 75 -3.86 9.55 4.10
N SER A 76 -3.99 9.39 5.40
CA SER A 76 -3.37 10.28 6.37
C SER A 76 -1.85 10.21 6.29
N LEU A 77 -1.30 9.00 6.24
CA LEU A 77 0.16 8.82 6.14
C LEU A 77 0.70 9.39 4.84
N ALA A 78 0.00 9.24 3.74
CA ALA A 78 0.42 9.79 2.45
C ALA A 78 0.44 11.31 2.49
N THR A 79 -0.50 11.94 3.19
CA THR A 79 -0.51 13.38 3.37
C THR A 79 0.67 13.84 4.22
N ASP A 80 0.97 13.10 5.29
CA ASP A 80 2.10 13.41 6.16
C ASP A 80 3.42 13.30 5.41
N VAL A 81 3.57 12.34 4.52
CA VAL A 81 4.75 12.22 3.68
C VAL A 81 4.93 13.47 2.82
N ASP A 82 3.85 13.96 2.21
CA ASP A 82 3.90 15.19 1.43
C ASP A 82 4.38 16.36 2.26
N GLY A 83 3.87 16.50 3.48
CA GLY A 83 4.21 17.61 4.35
C GLY A 83 5.56 17.46 5.01
N ALA A 84 6.09 16.27 5.09
CA ALA A 84 7.26 15.95 5.89
C ALA A 84 8.45 15.53 5.06
N GLN A 85 8.51 15.91 3.81
CA GLN A 85 9.59 15.48 2.92
C GLN A 85 10.96 15.81 3.45
N SER A 86 11.07 16.88 4.19
CA SER A 86 12.33 17.31 4.78
C SER A 86 12.64 16.61 6.08
N GLN A 87 11.74 15.84 6.62
CA GLN A 87 11.90 15.17 7.89
C GLN A 87 12.02 13.70 7.63
N ASN A 88 12.99 13.11 8.18
CA ASN A 88 13.00 11.68 8.19
C ASN A 88 11.89 11.20 9.01
N SER A 89 11.02 10.72 8.37
CA SER A 89 9.75 10.52 8.87
C SER A 89 9.62 9.44 9.91
N PRO A 90 9.41 9.79 11.12
CA PRO A 90 8.95 8.81 12.10
C PRO A 90 7.58 8.24 11.76
N VAL A 91 6.90 8.81 10.79
CA VAL A 91 5.57 8.35 10.38
C VAL A 91 5.58 6.91 9.92
N TRP A 92 6.49 6.57 9.01
CA TRP A 92 6.51 5.20 8.54
C TRP A 92 7.18 4.25 9.55
N GLU A 93 8.02 4.76 10.44
CA GLU A 93 8.51 3.95 11.55
C GLU A 93 7.35 3.56 12.47
N ALA A 94 6.47 4.49 12.73
CA ALA A 94 5.29 4.21 13.54
C ALA A 94 4.38 3.18 12.88
N ALA A 95 4.36 3.13 11.56
CA ALA A 95 3.55 2.15 10.83
C ALA A 95 4.06 0.73 11.02
N TYR A 96 5.30 0.56 11.39
CA TYR A 96 5.89 -0.74 11.67
C TYR A 96 5.84 -1.13 13.14
N ALA A 97 5.56 -0.21 13.97
CA ALA A 97 5.51 -0.47 15.41
C ALA A 97 4.18 -1.18 15.82
#